data_5573d3d55559ca36a06c72879a9f27e0
#
_entry.id   5573d3d55559ca36a06c72879a9f27e0
#
_cell.length_a   1.000
_cell.length_b   1.000
_cell.length_c   1.000
_cell.angle_alpha   90.00
_cell.angle_beta   90.00
_cell.angle_gamma   90.00
#
_symmetry.space_group_name_H-M   'P 1'
#
loop_
_entity.id
_entity.type
_entity.pdbx_description
1 polymer ?
#
loop_
_entity_poly.entity_id
_entity_poly.type
_entity_poly.pdbx_seq_one_letter_code
_entity_poly.pdbx_strand_id
1 'polypeptide(L)'
;MQSSTESGFYRRPPFEIVNPRGKSPVLLVCEHASRFIPEELRQLGLDDEAAREHIAWDIGALALAEALSARLDATLLVANYSRLLIDLNRPLEAPDAIPEHSEIYPIPGNQGLTAAARQERVASIFEPFHRQLTELIDERLEAQRAPRLVGVHSFTPKYRGETRPWVAGVLFGKADAYANRIIGGLRQSGEAIGSNQPYVIDPLEDMTVPVHGDERGVDAVLIEIRNDGLRTPQGVETWAERLAPWL
;
A
#
# COMPACT_ATOMS: atom_id res chain seq x y z
N MET A 1 16.28 -26.93 -21.32
CA MET A 1 16.14 -25.60 -20.68
C MET A 1 15.82 -25.85 -19.20
N GLN A 2 16.79 -25.66 -18.32
CA GLN A 2 16.55 -25.79 -16.88
C GLN A 2 15.67 -24.62 -16.49
N SER A 3 14.48 -24.88 -15.94
CA SER A 3 13.68 -23.88 -15.26
C SER A 3 14.48 -23.47 -14.03
N SER A 4 15.18 -22.34 -14.10
CA SER A 4 15.69 -21.70 -12.90
C SER A 4 14.46 -21.32 -12.06
N THR A 5 14.25 -22.05 -10.98
CA THR A 5 13.34 -21.63 -9.93
C THR A 5 13.85 -20.28 -9.44
N GLU A 6 12.98 -19.29 -9.26
CA GLU A 6 13.33 -17.99 -8.66
C GLU A 6 13.74 -18.14 -7.18
N SER A 7 13.78 -19.39 -6.70
CA SER A 7 14.20 -19.83 -5.38
C SER A 7 15.58 -19.28 -5.05
N GLY A 8 15.59 -18.37 -4.07
CA GLY A 8 16.78 -17.66 -3.64
C GLY A 8 16.97 -16.25 -4.22
N PHE A 9 16.08 -15.72 -5.05
CA PHE A 9 16.11 -14.30 -5.46
C PHE A 9 15.54 -13.39 -4.37
N TYR A 10 14.54 -13.87 -3.62
CA TYR A 10 13.84 -13.10 -2.57
C TYR A 10 14.58 -13.16 -1.23
N ARG A 11 15.83 -12.62 -1.21
CA ARG A 11 16.70 -12.65 -0.01
C ARG A 11 16.44 -11.53 0.96
N ARG A 12 15.80 -10.45 0.51
CA ARG A 12 15.38 -9.34 1.37
C ARG A 12 14.18 -9.79 2.18
N PRO A 13 14.08 -9.45 3.49
CA PRO A 13 12.85 -9.69 4.24
C PRO A 13 11.64 -9.10 3.50
N PRO A 14 10.50 -9.80 3.41
CA PRO A 14 9.34 -9.32 2.64
C PRO A 14 8.75 -8.04 3.21
N PHE A 15 8.95 -7.78 4.48
CA PHE A 15 8.47 -6.59 5.18
C PHE A 15 9.46 -6.13 6.25
N GLU A 16 9.20 -4.94 6.77
CA GLU A 16 9.80 -4.38 7.97
C GLU A 16 8.69 -3.87 8.91
N ILE A 17 8.92 -3.90 10.23
CA ILE A 17 8.03 -3.32 11.23
C ILE A 17 8.73 -2.13 11.88
N VAL A 18 8.21 -0.95 11.61
CA VAL A 18 8.65 0.29 12.25
C VAL A 18 7.84 0.50 13.52
N ASN A 19 8.47 0.94 14.59
CA ASN A 19 7.86 1.13 15.90
C ASN A 19 7.00 -0.06 16.38
N PRO A 20 7.59 -1.26 16.54
CA PRO A 20 6.83 -2.47 16.87
C PRO A 20 6.14 -2.43 18.25
N ARG A 21 6.51 -1.47 19.10
CA ARG A 21 5.92 -1.25 20.43
C ARG A 21 5.08 0.01 20.52
N GLY A 22 4.63 0.53 19.39
CA GLY A 22 3.75 1.69 19.31
C GLY A 22 2.48 1.49 20.15
N LYS A 23 2.06 2.55 20.84
CA LYS A 23 0.93 2.52 21.79
C LYS A 23 -0.38 2.99 21.15
N SER A 24 -0.30 3.60 19.98
CA SER A 24 -1.48 4.06 19.24
C SER A 24 -2.44 2.90 18.95
N PRO A 25 -3.75 3.12 18.96
CA PRO A 25 -4.70 2.18 18.38
C PRO A 25 -4.58 2.09 16.84
N VAL A 26 -3.93 3.07 16.21
CA VAL A 26 -3.69 3.07 14.76
C VAL A 26 -2.60 2.06 14.42
N LEU A 27 -2.90 1.18 13.46
CA LEU A 27 -1.94 0.31 12.79
C LEU A 27 -1.79 0.81 11.36
N LEU A 28 -0.61 1.29 11.02
CA LEU A 28 -0.29 1.76 9.69
C LEU A 28 0.23 0.61 8.83
N VAL A 29 -0.13 0.59 7.57
CA VAL A 29 0.39 -0.34 6.58
C VAL A 29 0.74 0.40 5.30
N CYS A 30 1.87 0.06 4.67
CA CYS A 30 2.30 0.64 3.41
C CYS A 30 2.76 -0.50 2.48
N GLU A 31 1.82 -1.01 1.70
CA GLU A 31 1.98 -2.16 0.82
C GLU A 31 2.84 -1.84 -0.40
N HIS A 32 2.77 -0.58 -0.85
CA HIS A 32 3.48 -0.11 -2.04
C HIS A 32 4.68 0.80 -1.70
N ALA A 33 5.32 0.53 -0.55
CA ALA A 33 6.41 1.34 -0.02
C ALA A 33 7.69 1.29 -0.87
N SER A 34 7.90 0.22 -1.61
CA SER A 34 9.18 -0.07 -2.25
C SER A 34 9.05 -0.34 -3.73
N ARG A 35 10.04 0.12 -4.50
CA ARG A 35 10.24 -0.26 -5.91
C ARG A 35 11.30 -1.34 -6.10
N PHE A 36 11.72 -2.00 -5.02
CA PHE A 36 12.78 -2.98 -5.08
C PHE A 36 12.34 -4.24 -5.83
N ILE A 37 13.13 -4.60 -6.83
CA ILE A 37 13.05 -5.83 -7.61
C ILE A 37 14.42 -6.48 -7.55
N PRO A 38 14.56 -7.79 -7.22
CA PRO A 38 15.85 -8.50 -7.24
C PRO A 38 16.59 -8.29 -8.56
N GLU A 39 17.91 -8.11 -8.51
CA GLU A 39 18.75 -7.86 -9.69
C GLU A 39 18.65 -8.98 -10.72
N GLU A 40 18.50 -10.22 -10.25
CA GLU A 40 18.34 -11.42 -11.09
C GLU A 40 17.11 -11.33 -12.01
N LEU A 41 16.07 -10.58 -11.60
CA LEU A 41 14.86 -10.35 -12.39
C LEU A 41 14.97 -9.15 -13.36
N ARG A 42 16.13 -8.48 -13.41
CA ARG A 42 16.45 -7.43 -14.40
C ARG A 42 15.33 -6.40 -14.56
N GLN A 43 14.86 -5.84 -13.43
CA GLN A 43 13.77 -4.87 -13.40
C GLN A 43 12.48 -5.34 -14.12
N LEU A 44 12.25 -6.66 -14.21
CA LEU A 44 11.14 -7.25 -14.98
C LEU A 44 11.12 -6.84 -16.46
N GLY A 45 12.27 -6.45 -17.02
CA GLY A 45 12.41 -5.98 -18.39
C GLY A 45 12.01 -4.53 -18.62
N LEU A 46 11.75 -3.78 -17.55
CA LEU A 46 11.53 -2.33 -17.61
C LEU A 46 12.85 -1.58 -17.78
N ASP A 47 12.80 -0.41 -18.41
CA ASP A 47 13.91 0.54 -18.38
C ASP A 47 13.99 1.28 -17.04
N ASP A 48 15.06 2.03 -16.84
CA ASP A 48 15.34 2.73 -15.59
C ASP A 48 14.32 3.85 -15.29
N GLU A 49 13.67 4.42 -16.27
CA GLU A 49 12.66 5.45 -16.12
C GLU A 49 11.35 4.83 -15.63
N ALA A 50 10.83 3.84 -16.34
CA ALA A 50 9.61 3.12 -15.97
C ALA A 50 9.70 2.44 -14.59
N ALA A 51 10.87 1.86 -14.25
CA ALA A 51 11.11 1.23 -12.95
C ALA A 51 11.13 2.21 -11.76
N ARG A 52 11.14 3.52 -12.02
CA ARG A 52 11.07 4.59 -10.99
C ARG A 52 9.71 5.26 -10.92
N GLU A 53 8.84 4.99 -11.90
CA GLU A 53 7.52 5.58 -11.98
C GLU A 53 6.55 4.98 -10.94
N HIS A 54 5.43 5.64 -10.77
CA HIS A 54 4.35 5.26 -9.84
C HIS A 54 3.75 3.88 -10.10
N ILE A 55 4.03 3.26 -11.22
CA ILE A 55 3.61 1.88 -11.51
C ILE A 55 4.32 0.87 -10.62
N ALA A 56 5.57 1.17 -10.20
CA ALA A 56 6.41 0.25 -9.41
C ALA A 56 6.20 0.42 -7.89
N TRP A 57 5.79 1.59 -7.43
CA TRP A 57 5.62 1.94 -6.02
C TRP A 57 4.83 3.24 -5.85
N ASP A 58 4.34 3.48 -4.65
CA ASP A 58 3.62 4.72 -4.32
C ASP A 58 4.60 5.79 -3.85
N ILE A 59 4.87 6.76 -4.74
CA ILE A 59 5.91 7.78 -4.54
C ILE A 59 5.58 8.67 -3.32
N GLY A 60 6.44 8.62 -2.31
CA GLY A 60 6.31 9.41 -1.08
C GLY A 60 5.44 8.77 0.00
N ALA A 61 4.72 7.68 -0.28
CA ALA A 61 3.84 7.03 0.69
C ALA A 61 4.61 6.49 1.91
N LEU A 62 5.77 5.86 1.71
CA LEU A 62 6.61 5.39 2.82
C LEU A 62 7.04 6.53 3.74
N ALA A 63 7.53 7.63 3.18
CA ALA A 63 7.96 8.78 3.98
C ALA A 63 6.80 9.37 4.81
N LEU A 64 5.59 9.43 4.24
CA LEU A 64 4.39 9.84 4.95
C LEU A 64 4.02 8.84 6.06
N ALA A 65 4.06 7.55 5.77
CA ALA A 65 3.75 6.49 6.74
C ALA A 65 4.71 6.52 7.94
N GLU A 66 6.01 6.72 7.70
CA GLU A 66 7.02 6.87 8.75
C GLU A 66 6.79 8.13 9.60
N ALA A 67 6.48 9.27 8.98
CA ALA A 67 6.16 10.50 9.68
C ALA A 67 4.90 10.34 10.55
N LEU A 68 3.86 9.66 10.04
CA LEU A 68 2.65 9.33 10.80
C LEU A 68 2.95 8.35 11.95
N SER A 69 3.75 7.32 11.72
CA SER A 69 4.18 6.36 12.74
C SER A 69 4.86 7.05 13.91
N ALA A 70 5.81 7.94 13.63
CA ALA A 70 6.51 8.71 14.66
C ALA A 70 5.58 9.68 15.41
N ARG A 71 4.69 10.37 14.71
CA ARG A 71 3.80 11.39 15.27
C ARG A 71 2.69 10.81 16.13
N LEU A 72 2.18 9.65 15.74
CA LEU A 72 1.08 8.96 16.41
C LEU A 72 1.53 7.93 17.45
N ASP A 73 2.81 7.63 17.55
CA ASP A 73 3.34 6.45 18.25
C ASP A 73 2.66 5.16 17.74
N ALA A 74 2.51 5.04 16.42
CA ALA A 74 1.81 3.94 15.75
C ALA A 74 2.78 2.92 15.19
N THR A 75 2.46 1.62 15.31
CA THR A 75 3.17 0.58 14.59
C THR A 75 2.89 0.69 13.09
N LEU A 76 3.92 0.51 12.26
CA LEU A 76 3.83 0.55 10.81
C LEU A 76 4.42 -0.73 10.22
N LEU A 77 3.66 -1.42 9.38
CA LEU A 77 4.12 -2.54 8.55
C LEU A 77 4.47 -2.01 7.15
N VAL A 78 5.69 -2.25 6.72
CA VAL A 78 6.25 -1.73 5.45
C VAL A 78 6.57 -2.88 4.51
N ALA A 79 6.07 -2.86 3.29
CA ALA A 79 6.46 -3.81 2.25
C ALA A 79 7.84 -3.47 1.65
N ASN A 80 8.67 -4.48 1.44
CA ASN A 80 10.04 -4.31 0.98
C ASN A 80 10.25 -4.59 -0.52
N TYR A 81 9.22 -5.04 -1.24
CA TYR A 81 9.26 -5.37 -2.66
C TYR A 81 8.29 -4.54 -3.47
N SER A 82 8.60 -4.37 -4.75
CA SER A 82 7.74 -3.66 -5.69
C SER A 82 6.42 -4.41 -5.92
N ARG A 83 5.32 -3.65 -6.00
CA ARG A 83 4.00 -4.16 -6.38
C ARG A 83 3.98 -4.84 -7.76
N LEU A 84 4.97 -4.56 -8.61
CA LEU A 84 5.10 -5.24 -9.91
C LEU A 84 5.50 -6.70 -9.80
N LEU A 85 6.14 -7.11 -8.69
CA LEU A 85 6.43 -8.53 -8.44
C LEU A 85 5.17 -9.27 -8.03
N ILE A 86 4.46 -8.73 -7.06
CA ILE A 86 3.14 -9.15 -6.59
C ILE A 86 2.54 -7.99 -5.79
N ASP A 87 1.32 -7.60 -6.14
CA ASP A 87 0.63 -6.52 -5.46
C ASP A 87 0.00 -7.02 -4.15
N LEU A 88 0.45 -6.44 -3.02
CA LEU A 88 0.00 -6.84 -1.69
C LEU A 88 -1.40 -6.32 -1.34
N ASN A 89 -1.94 -5.39 -2.13
CA ASN A 89 -3.33 -4.95 -1.97
C ASN A 89 -4.27 -5.52 -3.05
N ARG A 90 -3.89 -6.67 -3.65
CA ARG A 90 -4.73 -7.39 -4.62
C ARG A 90 -4.97 -8.83 -4.17
N PRO A 91 -6.18 -9.39 -4.28
CA PRO A 91 -6.40 -10.82 -4.14
C PRO A 91 -5.56 -11.59 -5.15
N LEU A 92 -5.12 -12.80 -4.79
CA LEU A 92 -4.28 -13.62 -5.67
C LEU A 92 -4.97 -14.02 -6.99
N GLU A 93 -6.28 -14.01 -7.00
CA GLU A 93 -7.14 -14.30 -8.16
C GLU A 93 -7.30 -13.09 -9.09
N ALA A 94 -7.01 -11.89 -8.61
CA ALA A 94 -7.10 -10.69 -9.42
C ALA A 94 -6.07 -10.73 -10.56
N PRO A 95 -6.46 -10.33 -11.79
CA PRO A 95 -5.57 -10.40 -12.95
C PRO A 95 -4.36 -9.49 -12.83
N ASP A 96 -4.43 -8.45 -12.00
CA ASP A 96 -3.38 -7.49 -11.72
C ASP A 96 -2.63 -7.74 -10.41
N ALA A 97 -2.87 -8.88 -9.74
CA ALA A 97 -2.07 -9.31 -8.59
C ALA A 97 -0.59 -9.47 -8.98
N ILE A 98 -0.31 -9.95 -10.19
CA ILE A 98 1.00 -9.94 -10.85
C ILE A 98 0.78 -9.36 -12.25
N PRO A 99 0.89 -8.05 -12.42
CA PRO A 99 0.44 -7.37 -13.63
C PRO A 99 1.37 -7.64 -14.82
N GLU A 100 0.83 -8.05 -15.96
CA GLU A 100 1.56 -8.09 -17.24
C GLU A 100 1.63 -6.71 -17.91
N HIS A 101 0.76 -5.79 -17.50
CA HIS A 101 0.73 -4.39 -17.91
C HIS A 101 0.33 -3.52 -16.72
N SER A 102 0.96 -2.34 -16.60
CA SER A 102 0.54 -1.31 -15.64
C SER A 102 0.47 0.03 -16.35
N GLU A 103 -0.73 0.64 -16.37
CA GLU A 103 -1.08 1.85 -17.13
C GLU A 103 -0.74 1.66 -18.63
N ILE A 104 0.34 2.28 -19.11
CA ILE A 104 0.80 2.20 -20.51
C ILE A 104 2.03 1.29 -20.67
N TYR A 105 2.57 0.78 -19.57
CA TYR A 105 3.82 0.02 -19.56
C TYR A 105 3.55 -1.49 -19.61
N PRO A 106 4.09 -2.21 -20.60
CA PRO A 106 4.17 -3.67 -20.52
C PRO A 106 5.21 -4.07 -19.47
N ILE A 107 4.97 -5.18 -18.78
CA ILE A 107 5.88 -5.75 -17.79
C ILE A 107 6.38 -7.10 -18.32
N PRO A 108 7.45 -7.11 -19.16
CA PRO A 108 7.87 -8.31 -19.87
C PRO A 108 8.21 -9.49 -18.95
N GLY A 109 8.79 -9.22 -17.76
CA GLY A 109 9.16 -10.25 -16.80
C GLY A 109 8.00 -10.95 -16.12
N ASN A 110 6.77 -10.44 -16.29
CA ASN A 110 5.54 -11.07 -15.79
C ASN A 110 4.78 -11.83 -16.89
N GLN A 111 5.14 -11.62 -18.16
CA GLN A 111 4.48 -12.30 -19.28
C GLN A 111 4.87 -13.78 -19.31
N GLY A 112 3.86 -14.64 -19.38
CA GLY A 112 4.10 -16.09 -19.43
C GLY A 112 4.75 -16.66 -18.16
N LEU A 113 4.59 -16.02 -17.02
CA LEU A 113 5.13 -16.50 -15.76
C LEU A 113 4.61 -17.91 -15.45
N THR A 114 5.53 -18.83 -15.11
CA THR A 114 5.15 -20.19 -14.74
C THR A 114 4.39 -20.22 -13.42
N ALA A 115 3.53 -21.24 -13.22
CA ALA A 115 2.83 -21.42 -11.95
C ALA A 115 3.82 -21.54 -10.76
N ALA A 116 4.97 -22.17 -10.97
CA ALA A 116 6.01 -22.29 -9.94
C ALA A 116 6.61 -20.93 -9.57
N ALA A 117 6.95 -20.09 -10.54
CA ALA A 117 7.47 -18.75 -10.29
C ALA A 117 6.42 -17.84 -9.62
N ARG A 118 5.14 -17.94 -10.05
CA ARG A 118 4.04 -17.26 -9.38
C ARG A 118 3.91 -17.69 -7.91
N GLN A 119 3.87 -19.00 -7.65
CA GLN A 119 3.77 -19.55 -6.29
C GLN A 119 4.93 -19.13 -5.40
N GLU A 120 6.12 -18.99 -5.97
CA GLU A 120 7.29 -18.54 -5.21
C GLU A 120 7.17 -17.09 -4.75
N ARG A 121 6.64 -16.18 -5.58
CA ARG A 121 6.34 -14.79 -5.17
C ARG A 121 5.28 -14.77 -4.08
N VAL A 122 4.24 -15.61 -4.21
CA VAL A 122 3.21 -15.77 -3.18
C VAL A 122 3.84 -16.19 -1.85
N ALA A 123 4.60 -17.28 -1.84
CA ALA A 123 5.19 -17.83 -0.62
C ALA A 123 6.28 -16.94 0.00
N SER A 124 7.03 -16.20 -0.82
CA SER A 124 8.16 -15.39 -0.36
C SER A 124 7.79 -13.97 0.02
N ILE A 125 6.72 -13.40 -0.54
CA ILE A 125 6.37 -11.98 -0.37
C ILE A 125 4.95 -11.84 0.20
N PHE A 126 3.94 -12.37 -0.49
CA PHE A 126 2.53 -12.15 -0.18
C PHE A 126 2.11 -12.79 1.14
N GLU A 127 2.26 -14.11 1.27
CA GLU A 127 1.83 -14.85 2.47
C GLU A 127 2.51 -14.35 3.76
N PRO A 128 3.85 -14.11 3.79
CA PRO A 128 4.49 -13.61 5.00
C PRO A 128 3.99 -12.21 5.40
N PHE A 129 3.75 -11.33 4.43
CA PHE A 129 3.25 -9.99 4.69
C PHE A 129 1.84 -10.01 5.30
N HIS A 130 0.91 -10.72 4.68
CA HIS A 130 -0.47 -10.81 5.17
C HIS A 130 -0.59 -11.56 6.49
N ARG A 131 0.22 -12.59 6.70
CA ARG A 131 0.31 -13.27 8.00
C ARG A 131 0.76 -12.30 9.08
N GLN A 132 1.80 -11.50 8.83
CA GLN A 132 2.28 -10.52 9.80
C GLN A 132 1.24 -9.44 10.09
N LEU A 133 0.53 -8.95 9.08
CA LEU A 133 -0.57 -7.99 9.27
C LEU A 133 -1.69 -8.60 10.13
N THR A 134 -2.04 -9.85 9.87
CA THR A 134 -3.02 -10.60 10.69
C THR A 134 -2.58 -10.68 12.13
N GLU A 135 -1.33 -11.10 12.40
CA GLU A 135 -0.76 -11.20 13.76
C GLU A 135 -0.79 -9.86 14.50
N LEU A 136 -0.40 -8.78 13.83
CA LEU A 136 -0.43 -7.43 14.42
C LEU A 136 -1.85 -6.96 14.79
N ILE A 137 -2.85 -7.36 14.04
CA ILE A 137 -4.26 -7.06 14.34
C ILE A 137 -4.75 -7.95 15.48
N ASP A 138 -4.46 -9.26 15.45
CA ASP A 138 -4.89 -10.23 16.47
C ASP A 138 -4.35 -9.86 17.85
N GLU A 139 -3.07 -9.53 17.96
CA GLU A 139 -2.44 -9.06 19.20
C GLU A 139 -3.19 -7.86 19.83
N ARG A 140 -3.71 -6.95 19.00
CA ARG A 140 -4.47 -5.79 19.48
C ARG A 140 -5.87 -6.15 19.91
N LEU A 141 -6.54 -7.01 19.16
CA LEU A 141 -7.89 -7.49 19.49
C LEU A 141 -7.87 -8.32 20.78
N GLU A 142 -6.91 -9.22 20.95
CA GLU A 142 -6.72 -10.02 22.16
C GLU A 142 -6.43 -9.13 23.39
N ALA A 143 -5.67 -8.06 23.19
CA ALA A 143 -5.41 -7.06 24.22
C ALA A 143 -6.60 -6.11 24.47
N GLN A 144 -7.77 -6.36 23.87
CA GLN A 144 -8.98 -5.52 23.92
C GLN A 144 -8.72 -4.06 23.50
N ARG A 145 -7.74 -3.84 22.64
CA ARG A 145 -7.44 -2.56 22.02
C ARG A 145 -8.02 -2.58 20.60
N ALA A 146 -9.19 -1.95 20.40
CA ALA A 146 -9.80 -1.87 19.08
C ALA A 146 -8.84 -1.18 18.09
N PRO A 147 -8.20 -1.93 17.16
CA PRO A 147 -7.29 -1.33 16.19
C PRO A 147 -8.06 -0.52 15.15
N ARG A 148 -7.38 0.48 14.59
CA ARG A 148 -7.79 1.18 13.37
C ARG A 148 -6.73 0.93 12.33
N LEU A 149 -7.08 0.28 11.24
CA LEU A 149 -6.17 -0.03 10.16
C LEU A 149 -6.13 1.11 9.14
N VAL A 150 -4.95 1.61 8.83
CA VAL A 150 -4.77 2.72 7.90
C VAL A 150 -3.71 2.33 6.86
N GLY A 151 -4.15 2.04 5.64
CA GLY A 151 -3.26 1.92 4.48
C GLY A 151 -2.80 3.30 4.03
N VAL A 152 -1.50 3.46 3.79
CA VAL A 152 -0.92 4.73 3.35
C VAL A 152 -0.40 4.58 1.93
N HIS A 153 -1.06 5.28 1.02
CA HIS A 153 -0.83 5.22 -0.43
C HIS A 153 -0.61 6.58 -1.05
N SER A 154 -0.21 6.59 -2.30
CA SER A 154 -0.19 7.80 -3.11
C SER A 154 -0.57 7.52 -4.56
N PHE A 155 -1.21 8.48 -5.20
CA PHE A 155 -1.64 8.39 -6.58
C PHE A 155 -1.04 9.49 -7.46
N THR A 156 -0.99 9.24 -8.77
CA THR A 156 -0.48 10.18 -9.76
C THR A 156 -1.50 11.31 -10.05
N PRO A 157 -1.06 12.58 -10.26
CA PRO A 157 -1.96 13.68 -10.60
C PRO A 157 -2.64 13.53 -11.96
N LYS A 158 -2.07 12.69 -12.85
CA LYS A 158 -2.65 12.33 -14.14
C LYS A 158 -2.67 10.83 -14.29
N TYR A 159 -3.76 10.28 -14.80
CA TYR A 159 -3.88 8.86 -15.10
C TYR A 159 -4.48 8.70 -16.49
N ARG A 160 -3.80 8.00 -17.39
CA ARG A 160 -4.19 7.83 -18.80
C ARG A 160 -4.52 9.16 -19.50
N GLY A 161 -3.77 10.22 -19.17
CA GLY A 161 -3.94 11.56 -19.74
C GLY A 161 -4.97 12.44 -19.04
N GLU A 162 -5.82 11.91 -18.17
CA GLU A 162 -6.84 12.65 -17.41
C GLU A 162 -6.27 13.20 -16.09
N THR A 163 -6.56 14.48 -15.82
CA THR A 163 -6.15 15.13 -14.56
C THR A 163 -7.12 14.75 -13.44
N ARG A 164 -6.56 14.36 -12.29
CA ARG A 164 -7.31 14.06 -11.07
C ARG A 164 -7.45 15.33 -10.23
N PRO A 165 -8.68 15.77 -9.90
CA PRO A 165 -8.91 17.03 -9.19
C PRO A 165 -8.58 16.97 -7.70
N TRP A 166 -8.64 15.77 -7.10
CA TRP A 166 -8.41 15.58 -5.67
C TRP A 166 -6.92 15.69 -5.33
N VAL A 167 -6.61 16.33 -4.19
CA VAL A 167 -5.26 16.34 -3.64
C VAL A 167 -5.03 15.18 -2.68
N ALA A 168 -6.13 14.65 -2.12
CA ALA A 168 -6.15 13.45 -1.30
C ALA A 168 -7.50 12.74 -1.42
N GLY A 169 -7.53 11.46 -1.07
CA GLY A 169 -8.71 10.64 -0.95
C GLY A 169 -8.69 9.77 0.30
N VAL A 170 -9.86 9.41 0.77
CA VAL A 170 -10.05 8.39 1.79
C VAL A 170 -10.95 7.32 1.22
N LEU A 171 -10.42 6.11 1.10
CA LEU A 171 -11.14 4.95 0.57
C LEU A 171 -11.53 4.05 1.74
N PHE A 172 -12.75 3.56 1.73
CA PHE A 172 -13.29 2.74 2.80
C PHE A 172 -14.41 1.83 2.32
N GLY A 173 -14.59 0.70 3.00
CA GLY A 173 -15.72 -0.19 2.85
C GLY A 173 -16.78 0.13 3.91
N LYS A 174 -16.76 -0.60 5.03
CA LYS A 174 -17.77 -0.47 6.11
C LYS A 174 -17.47 0.59 7.18
N ALA A 175 -16.26 1.15 7.20
CA ALA A 175 -15.81 2.10 8.24
C ALA A 175 -16.26 3.55 7.98
N ASP A 176 -17.55 3.78 7.64
CA ASP A 176 -18.10 5.09 7.27
C ASP A 176 -17.84 6.19 8.31
N ALA A 177 -18.06 5.90 9.59
CA ALA A 177 -17.90 6.88 10.65
C ALA A 177 -16.45 7.32 10.79
N TYR A 178 -15.52 6.38 10.71
CA TYR A 178 -14.09 6.65 10.78
C TYR A 178 -13.62 7.45 9.56
N ALA A 179 -13.97 7.01 8.36
CA ALA A 179 -13.63 7.68 7.12
C ALA A 179 -14.19 9.11 7.06
N ASN A 180 -15.46 9.30 7.41
CA ASN A 180 -16.10 10.62 7.38
C ASN A 180 -15.48 11.60 8.39
N ARG A 181 -14.99 11.12 9.54
CA ARG A 181 -14.20 11.94 10.48
C ARG A 181 -12.93 12.46 9.83
N ILE A 182 -12.17 11.60 9.15
CA ILE A 182 -10.93 11.97 8.45
C ILE A 182 -11.22 12.94 7.31
N ILE A 183 -12.18 12.62 6.44
CA ILE A 183 -12.60 13.47 5.32
C ILE A 183 -13.04 14.85 5.80
N GLY A 184 -13.88 14.90 6.83
CA GLY A 184 -14.38 16.16 7.42
C GLY A 184 -13.24 17.01 7.97
N GLY A 185 -12.28 16.39 8.64
CA GLY A 185 -11.09 17.07 9.15
C GLY A 185 -10.20 17.61 8.02
N LEU A 186 -9.90 16.80 7.03
CA LEU A 186 -9.07 17.23 5.90
C LEU A 186 -9.72 18.35 5.07
N ARG A 187 -11.04 18.33 4.90
CA ARG A 187 -11.80 19.37 4.16
C ARG A 187 -11.77 20.74 4.82
N GLN A 188 -11.39 20.85 6.10
CA GLN A 188 -11.21 22.14 6.77
C GLN A 188 -10.10 23.00 6.12
N SER A 189 -9.18 22.38 5.41
CA SER A 189 -8.15 23.10 4.63
C SER A 189 -8.70 23.81 3.38
N GLY A 190 -9.94 23.53 2.98
CA GLY A 190 -10.54 24.03 1.74
C GLY A 190 -10.09 23.28 0.48
N GLU A 191 -9.29 22.25 0.61
CA GLU A 191 -8.79 21.46 -0.53
C GLU A 191 -9.81 20.39 -0.97
N ALA A 192 -9.65 19.92 -2.22
CA ALA A 192 -10.50 18.88 -2.79
C ALA A 192 -10.13 17.50 -2.24
N ILE A 193 -10.89 17.03 -1.25
CA ILE A 193 -10.71 15.71 -0.62
C ILE A 193 -11.79 14.76 -1.14
N GLY A 194 -11.34 13.64 -1.72
CA GLY A 194 -12.20 12.57 -2.25
C GLY A 194 -12.75 11.66 -1.15
N SER A 195 -14.03 11.30 -1.27
CA SER A 195 -14.65 10.21 -0.50
C SER A 195 -14.82 9.04 -1.47
N ASN A 196 -14.14 7.93 -1.25
CA ASN A 196 -14.03 6.85 -2.23
C ASN A 196 -13.63 7.39 -3.62
N GLN A 197 -12.58 8.22 -3.64
CA GLN A 197 -11.97 8.82 -4.82
C GLN A 197 -10.46 8.98 -4.57
N PRO A 198 -9.59 8.77 -5.57
CA PRO A 198 -9.87 8.52 -7.00
C PRO A 198 -10.23 7.06 -7.30
N TYR A 199 -10.29 6.19 -6.29
CA TYR A 199 -10.65 4.77 -6.42
C TYR A 199 -11.80 4.43 -5.48
N VAL A 200 -12.43 3.28 -5.68
CA VAL A 200 -13.46 2.70 -4.82
C VAL A 200 -12.96 1.34 -4.35
N ILE A 201 -13.14 1.02 -3.07
CA ILE A 201 -12.82 -0.30 -2.54
C ILE A 201 -13.74 -1.34 -3.17
N ASP A 202 -13.14 -2.34 -3.81
CA ASP A 202 -13.84 -3.51 -4.35
C ASP A 202 -13.26 -4.78 -3.69
N PRO A 203 -14.08 -5.58 -2.98
CA PRO A 203 -13.62 -6.83 -2.34
C PRO A 203 -13.03 -7.86 -3.30
N LEU A 204 -13.28 -7.73 -4.61
CA LEU A 204 -12.69 -8.60 -5.64
C LEU A 204 -11.34 -8.08 -6.17
N GLU A 205 -11.01 -6.82 -5.87
CA GLU A 205 -9.82 -6.14 -6.36
C GLU A 205 -8.91 -5.62 -5.24
N ASP A 206 -9.39 -5.56 -3.98
CA ASP A 206 -8.63 -5.04 -2.84
C ASP A 206 -8.49 -6.06 -1.71
N MET A 207 -7.40 -5.96 -0.95
CA MET A 207 -7.09 -6.86 0.18
C MET A 207 -7.21 -6.17 1.54
N THR A 208 -6.53 -5.07 1.74
CA THR A 208 -6.31 -4.51 3.08
C THR A 208 -7.63 -4.10 3.75
N VAL A 209 -8.47 -3.31 3.10
CA VAL A 209 -9.75 -2.90 3.69
C VAL A 209 -10.75 -4.04 3.76
N PRO A 210 -11.01 -4.81 2.68
CA PRO A 210 -12.00 -5.88 2.74
C PRO A 210 -11.61 -6.99 3.73
N VAL A 211 -10.41 -7.55 3.59
CA VAL A 211 -10.00 -8.77 4.30
C VAL A 211 -9.55 -8.48 5.73
N HIS A 212 -8.67 -7.48 5.90
CA HIS A 212 -8.10 -7.16 7.22
C HIS A 212 -8.97 -6.19 8.04
N GLY A 213 -9.87 -5.46 7.38
CA GLY A 213 -10.81 -4.54 7.99
C GLY A 213 -12.23 -5.11 8.08
N ASP A 214 -12.97 -5.04 7.00
CA ASP A 214 -14.42 -5.25 6.94
C ASP A 214 -14.87 -6.66 7.39
N GLU A 215 -14.12 -7.71 7.00
CA GLU A 215 -14.42 -9.10 7.38
C GLU A 215 -14.14 -9.37 8.87
N ARG A 216 -13.24 -8.58 9.45
CA ARG A 216 -12.77 -8.73 10.84
C ARG A 216 -13.44 -7.76 11.81
N GLY A 217 -14.32 -6.86 11.30
CA GLY A 217 -14.98 -5.83 12.11
C GLY A 217 -13.99 -4.78 12.65
N VAL A 218 -12.90 -4.54 11.94
CA VAL A 218 -11.89 -3.53 12.24
C VAL A 218 -12.13 -2.31 11.37
N ASP A 219 -12.18 -1.12 11.96
CA ASP A 219 -12.24 0.13 11.18
C ASP A 219 -11.01 0.25 10.29
N ALA A 220 -11.19 0.20 8.97
CA ALA A 220 -10.12 0.22 7.99
C ALA A 220 -10.36 1.26 6.90
N VAL A 221 -9.31 2.01 6.56
CA VAL A 221 -9.32 2.98 5.48
C VAL A 221 -8.00 2.93 4.71
N LEU A 222 -8.02 3.32 3.42
CA LEU A 222 -6.81 3.69 2.69
C LEU A 222 -6.78 5.21 2.55
N ILE A 223 -5.64 5.80 2.90
CA ILE A 223 -5.34 7.20 2.67
C ILE A 223 -4.55 7.30 1.39
N GLU A 224 -5.10 8.02 0.44
CA GLU A 224 -4.50 8.28 -0.86
C GLU A 224 -4.07 9.74 -0.96
N ILE A 225 -2.78 10.02 -1.06
CA ILE A 225 -2.27 11.38 -1.25
C ILE A 225 -1.75 11.54 -2.68
N ARG A 226 -2.13 12.63 -3.35
CA ARG A 226 -1.57 12.91 -4.67
C ARG A 226 -0.07 13.15 -4.56
N ASN A 227 0.72 12.34 -5.27
CA ASN A 227 2.16 12.18 -5.04
C ASN A 227 3.00 13.45 -5.27
N ASP A 228 2.49 14.42 -6.03
CA ASP A 228 3.14 15.73 -6.16
C ASP A 228 3.19 16.52 -4.83
N GLY A 229 2.27 16.23 -3.91
CA GLY A 229 2.28 16.75 -2.53
C GLY A 229 3.29 16.07 -1.60
N LEU A 230 3.90 14.94 -2.01
CA LEU A 230 4.82 14.16 -1.19
C LEU A 230 6.28 14.16 -1.71
N ARG A 231 6.58 14.97 -2.73
CA ARG A 231 7.91 14.98 -3.37
C ARG A 231 8.98 15.71 -2.56
N THR A 232 8.61 16.38 -1.49
CA THR A 232 9.54 17.11 -0.63
C THR A 232 9.34 16.75 0.83
N PRO A 233 10.39 16.79 1.69
CA PRO A 233 10.25 16.57 3.13
C PRO A 233 9.18 17.48 3.77
N GLN A 234 9.11 18.75 3.34
CA GLN A 234 8.11 19.69 3.82
C GLN A 234 6.69 19.29 3.43
N GLY A 235 6.48 18.76 2.22
CA GLY A 235 5.18 18.25 1.79
C GLY A 235 4.74 17.05 2.62
N VAL A 236 5.64 16.11 2.87
CA VAL A 236 5.42 14.94 3.73
C VAL A 236 5.02 15.39 5.14
N GLU A 237 5.77 16.32 5.75
CA GLU A 237 5.48 16.83 7.09
C GLU A 237 4.12 17.54 7.14
N THR A 238 3.80 18.36 6.14
CA THR A 238 2.51 19.04 6.02
C THR A 238 1.35 18.03 5.97
N TRP A 239 1.47 16.95 5.21
CA TRP A 239 0.43 15.92 5.14
C TRP A 239 0.34 15.10 6.43
N ALA A 240 1.46 14.79 7.08
CA ALA A 240 1.45 14.12 8.38
C ALA A 240 0.77 14.97 9.47
N GLU A 241 1.03 16.29 9.50
CA GLU A 241 0.36 17.24 10.40
C GLU A 241 -1.15 17.31 10.18
N ARG A 242 -1.57 17.32 8.92
CA ARG A 242 -3.00 17.39 8.54
C ARG A 242 -3.77 16.12 8.88
N LEU A 243 -3.13 14.96 8.72
CA LEU A 243 -3.76 13.64 8.91
C LEU A 243 -3.82 13.23 10.39
N ALA A 244 -2.71 13.39 11.13
CA ALA A 244 -2.56 12.84 12.47
C ALA A 244 -3.71 13.16 13.46
N PRO A 245 -4.32 14.35 13.48
CA PRO A 245 -5.43 14.65 14.42
C PRO A 245 -6.69 13.83 14.16
N TRP A 246 -6.85 13.23 13.00
CA TRP A 246 -8.06 12.54 12.57
C TRP A 246 -7.94 11.02 12.55
N LEU A 247 -6.72 10.49 12.57
CA LEU A 247 -6.42 9.07 12.67
C LEU A 247 -6.45 8.60 14.13
#